data_346c697eb7514a2f9738fa3dc2094a5d
#
_entry.id   346c697eb7514a2f9738fa3dc2094a5d
#
_cell.length_a   1.000
_cell.length_b   1.000
_cell.length_c   1.000
_cell.angle_alpha   90.00
_cell.angle_beta   90.00
_cell.angle_gamma   90.00
#
_symmetry.space_group_name_H-M   'P 1'
#
loop_
_entity.id
_entity.type
_entity.pdbx_description
1 polymer ?
#
loop_
_entity_poly.entity_id
_entity_poly.type
_entity_poly.pdbx_seq_one_letter_code
_entity_poly.pdbx_strand_id
1 'polypeptide(L)'
;MKLDVYVHGKPVATLDSTDGFEHVMTYYPHLPASDFVSLLMPVQTKSYAYPELHPVFQMNLPEGFLLSMLTEQLGPHVGASPLNLLAVVGRNMIGRLQLAAPGADLSQPPLPFEVRQVLRGDNAEEAFVELVRRFATSGVSGVVPKFLSPQVKASFNKASISTPRYIIKGSSARLPYIALNEHLSMTVCARAGFRTATTEVSDDGQALLVHRFDVDELGRPAVGMEDLCSLLGLRPAQKYETTWERVTHRVKDFVPAARQAEELEQLAGTLLLTYALGNADCHSKNVALTYTGYEDVAVAPIYDMLSIIVYDDYALNPPGMSLAGRKTWTPRASLQRFTQTAMALPAARHRQLVERICEAIVETTPEVIAHAEDKPGFRELAKQILHAWNRGMQSLKADKSYTVPDLQASLAAAGMDHPAALKTPKRQRVGRSDLLGPRGTF
;
A
#
# COMPACT_ATOMS: atom_id res chain seq x y z
N MET A 1 7.45 -25.95 12.23
CA MET A 1 7.35 -25.92 10.74
C MET A 1 8.55 -25.15 10.22
N LYS A 2 9.21 -25.66 9.17
CA LYS A 2 10.41 -25.05 8.60
C LYS A 2 10.18 -24.62 7.15
N LEU A 3 10.64 -23.41 6.78
CA LEU A 3 10.64 -22.89 5.43
C LEU A 3 12.05 -22.51 5.02
N ASP A 4 12.36 -22.66 3.74
CA ASP A 4 13.55 -22.07 3.14
C ASP A 4 13.24 -20.65 2.70
N VAL A 5 14.18 -19.73 2.97
CA VAL A 5 14.14 -18.32 2.57
C VAL A 5 15.08 -18.13 1.40
N TYR A 6 14.55 -17.54 0.34
CA TYR A 6 15.28 -17.30 -0.90
C TYR A 6 15.41 -15.80 -1.15
N VAL A 7 16.56 -15.40 -1.67
CA VAL A 7 16.83 -14.07 -2.21
C VAL A 7 17.20 -14.24 -3.69
N HIS A 8 16.46 -13.61 -4.58
CA HIS A 8 16.62 -13.79 -6.04
C HIS A 8 16.63 -15.28 -6.48
N GLY A 9 15.75 -16.08 -5.89
CA GLY A 9 15.63 -17.51 -6.20
C GLY A 9 16.75 -18.38 -5.63
N LYS A 10 17.73 -17.83 -4.90
CA LYS A 10 18.80 -18.59 -4.21
C LYS A 10 18.41 -18.84 -2.75
N PRO A 11 18.54 -20.06 -2.24
CA PRO A 11 18.32 -20.33 -0.82
C PRO A 11 19.41 -19.65 0.02
N VAL A 12 19.01 -18.82 0.98
CA VAL A 12 19.94 -18.04 1.82
C VAL A 12 19.78 -18.32 3.30
N ALA A 13 18.60 -18.76 3.74
CA ALA A 13 18.33 -18.99 5.15
C ALA A 13 17.22 -20.01 5.34
N THR A 14 17.04 -20.43 6.57
CA THR A 14 15.83 -21.15 7.00
C THR A 14 15.08 -20.32 8.01
N LEU A 15 13.76 -20.39 7.96
CA LEU A 15 12.84 -19.82 8.94
C LEU A 15 12.05 -20.95 9.59
N ASP A 16 12.18 -21.09 10.90
CA ASP A 16 11.55 -22.16 11.67
C ASP A 16 10.75 -21.60 12.84
N SER A 17 9.72 -22.31 13.28
CA SER A 17 9.03 -22.04 14.53
C SER A 17 9.39 -23.12 15.55
N THR A 18 9.88 -22.69 16.71
CA THR A 18 10.19 -23.58 17.82
C THR A 18 8.95 -23.88 18.66
N ASP A 19 9.00 -24.92 19.47
CA ASP A 19 7.92 -25.30 20.40
C ASP A 19 7.61 -24.21 21.45
N GLY A 20 8.53 -23.24 21.63
CA GLY A 20 8.37 -22.06 22.48
C GLY A 20 7.68 -20.86 21.83
N PHE A 21 7.04 -21.03 20.67
CA PHE A 21 6.44 -19.94 19.86
C PHE A 21 7.41 -18.87 19.37
N GLU A 22 8.69 -19.15 19.35
CA GLU A 22 9.68 -18.28 18.70
C GLU A 22 9.82 -18.64 17.23
N HIS A 23 10.06 -17.60 16.42
CA HIS A 23 10.43 -17.74 15.01
C HIS A 23 11.92 -17.48 14.88
N VAL A 24 12.65 -18.47 14.38
CA VAL A 24 14.11 -18.43 14.25
C VAL A 24 14.51 -18.45 12.79
N MET A 25 15.17 -17.39 12.33
CA MET A 25 15.78 -17.33 11.00
C MET A 25 17.28 -17.52 11.14
N THR A 26 17.83 -18.46 10.38
CA THR A 26 19.26 -18.79 10.38
C THR A 26 19.79 -18.78 8.96
N TYR A 27 20.78 -17.94 8.71
CA TYR A 27 21.49 -17.91 7.43
C TYR A 27 22.28 -19.17 7.18
N TYR A 28 22.39 -19.58 5.92
CA TYR A 28 23.35 -20.60 5.51
C TYR A 28 24.78 -20.06 5.64
N PRO A 29 25.78 -20.91 5.81
CA PRO A 29 27.18 -20.50 5.90
C PRO A 29 27.70 -19.94 4.56
N HIS A 30 28.73 -19.08 4.65
CA HIS A 30 29.48 -18.55 3.48
C HIS A 30 28.66 -17.73 2.46
N LEU A 31 27.60 -17.05 2.90
CA LEU A 31 26.83 -16.17 2.05
C LEU A 31 27.53 -14.81 1.89
N PRO A 32 27.45 -14.17 0.71
CA PRO A 32 27.87 -12.80 0.53
C PRO A 32 26.96 -11.84 1.33
N ALA A 33 27.50 -10.72 1.77
CA ALA A 33 26.74 -9.72 2.52
C ALA A 33 25.52 -9.15 1.75
N SER A 34 25.54 -9.21 0.41
CA SER A 34 24.44 -8.79 -0.47
C SER A 34 23.18 -9.67 -0.38
N ASP A 35 23.32 -10.91 0.09
CA ASP A 35 22.22 -11.88 0.16
C ASP A 35 21.42 -11.77 1.48
N PHE A 36 21.46 -10.59 2.11
CA PHE A 36 20.70 -10.32 3.33
C PHE A 36 19.17 -10.35 3.08
N VAL A 37 18.44 -10.81 4.09
CA VAL A 37 16.96 -10.97 4.03
C VAL A 37 16.25 -9.65 4.27
N SER A 38 16.77 -8.81 5.15
CA SER A 38 16.18 -7.52 5.52
C SER A 38 17.29 -6.51 5.81
N LEU A 39 17.01 -5.22 5.59
CA LEU A 39 17.89 -4.14 6.02
C LEU A 39 18.17 -4.17 7.54
N LEU A 40 17.27 -4.80 8.31
CA LEU A 40 17.42 -5.03 9.76
C LEU A 40 18.10 -6.37 10.10
N MET A 41 18.33 -7.22 9.12
CA MET A 41 18.86 -8.57 9.32
C MET A 41 20.06 -8.84 8.39
N PRO A 42 21.21 -8.16 8.59
CA PRO A 42 22.41 -8.44 7.82
C PRO A 42 22.86 -9.89 7.94
N VAL A 43 23.60 -10.38 6.93
CA VAL A 43 24.15 -11.74 6.94
C VAL A 43 25.11 -11.90 8.12
N GLN A 44 24.82 -12.87 8.97
CA GLN A 44 25.65 -13.22 10.14
C GLN A 44 25.48 -14.70 10.52
N THR A 45 26.41 -15.22 11.32
CA THR A 45 26.39 -16.63 11.80
C THR A 45 25.36 -16.85 12.93
N LYS A 46 25.07 -15.81 13.72
CA LYS A 46 24.09 -15.89 14.79
C LYS A 46 22.66 -15.82 14.20
N SER A 47 21.79 -16.71 14.68
CA SER A 47 20.39 -16.72 14.28
C SER A 47 19.63 -15.47 14.78
N TYR A 48 18.60 -15.08 14.04
CA TYR A 48 17.64 -14.07 14.44
C TYR A 48 16.41 -14.75 15.03
N ALA A 49 16.23 -14.59 16.34
CA ALA A 49 15.10 -15.17 17.07
C ALA A 49 14.13 -14.08 17.51
N TYR A 50 12.83 -14.27 17.23
CA TYR A 50 11.76 -13.34 17.56
C TYR A 50 10.58 -14.10 18.17
N PRO A 51 9.91 -13.52 19.18
CA PRO A 51 8.71 -14.14 19.75
C PRO A 51 7.55 -14.20 18.75
N GLU A 52 7.50 -13.27 17.80
CA GLU A 52 6.54 -13.25 16.69
C GLU A 52 7.30 -13.37 15.35
N LEU A 53 6.56 -13.58 14.26
CA LEU A 53 7.16 -13.55 12.93
C LEU A 53 7.83 -12.18 12.70
N HIS A 54 9.07 -12.19 12.16
CA HIS A 54 9.78 -10.94 11.91
C HIS A 54 8.99 -10.02 10.95
N PRO A 55 8.99 -8.69 11.18
CA PRO A 55 8.18 -7.75 10.40
C PRO A 55 8.32 -7.84 8.87
N VAL A 56 9.54 -8.11 8.34
CA VAL A 56 9.76 -8.28 6.89
C VAL A 56 8.94 -9.44 6.31
N PHE A 57 8.69 -10.49 7.09
CA PHE A 57 7.81 -11.58 6.66
C PHE A 57 6.34 -11.24 6.90
N GLN A 58 6.02 -10.51 7.99
CA GLN A 58 4.65 -10.09 8.29
C GLN A 58 4.09 -9.12 7.24
N MET A 59 4.93 -8.24 6.65
CA MET A 59 4.46 -7.27 5.63
C MET A 59 3.86 -7.96 4.40
N ASN A 60 4.27 -9.18 4.12
CA ASN A 60 3.84 -9.98 2.97
C ASN A 60 2.67 -10.94 3.27
N LEU A 61 2.20 -10.99 4.52
CA LEU A 61 1.00 -11.76 4.83
C LEU A 61 -0.23 -11.09 4.20
N PRO A 62 -1.19 -11.88 3.71
CA PRO A 62 -2.46 -11.38 3.24
C PRO A 62 -3.17 -10.57 4.33
N GLU A 63 -3.89 -9.54 3.94
CA GLU A 63 -4.75 -8.74 4.82
C GLU A 63 -6.21 -8.78 4.35
N GLY A 64 -7.13 -8.36 5.21
CA GLY A 64 -8.54 -8.17 4.88
C GLY A 64 -9.20 -9.40 4.28
N PHE A 65 -9.90 -9.22 3.16
CA PHE A 65 -10.70 -10.25 2.51
C PHE A 65 -9.90 -11.49 2.10
N LEU A 66 -8.71 -11.30 1.51
CA LEU A 66 -7.86 -12.43 1.09
C LEU A 66 -7.39 -13.25 2.29
N LEU A 67 -7.03 -12.62 3.41
CA LEU A 67 -6.66 -13.33 4.65
C LEU A 67 -7.82 -14.16 5.17
N SER A 68 -9.03 -13.57 5.26
CA SER A 68 -10.22 -14.26 5.72
C SER A 68 -10.52 -15.50 4.86
N MET A 69 -10.44 -15.34 3.54
CA MET A 69 -10.69 -16.39 2.57
C MET A 69 -9.67 -17.52 2.68
N LEU A 70 -8.38 -17.19 2.77
CA LEU A 70 -7.32 -18.19 2.93
C LEU A 70 -7.43 -18.92 4.28
N THR A 71 -7.74 -18.19 5.37
CA THR A 71 -7.91 -18.79 6.70
C THR A 71 -9.09 -19.74 6.75
N GLU A 72 -10.21 -19.39 6.12
CA GLU A 72 -11.41 -20.23 6.06
C GLU A 72 -11.15 -21.49 5.25
N GLN A 73 -10.47 -21.37 4.11
CA GLN A 73 -10.23 -22.49 3.19
C GLN A 73 -9.06 -23.39 3.61
N LEU A 74 -7.98 -22.82 4.11
CA LEU A 74 -6.75 -23.54 4.43
C LEU A 74 -6.63 -23.90 5.90
N GLY A 75 -7.27 -23.14 6.79
CA GLY A 75 -7.18 -23.35 8.22
C GLY A 75 -7.46 -24.79 8.65
N PRO A 76 -8.52 -25.47 8.12
CA PRO A 76 -8.83 -26.85 8.45
C PRO A 76 -7.76 -27.88 7.99
N HIS A 77 -6.93 -27.53 7.00
CA HIS A 77 -5.98 -28.46 6.37
C HIS A 77 -4.54 -28.22 6.81
N VAL A 78 -4.12 -26.97 6.90
CA VAL A 78 -2.71 -26.60 7.19
C VAL A 78 -2.55 -25.74 8.44
N GLY A 79 -3.65 -25.35 9.08
CA GLY A 79 -3.65 -24.42 10.19
C GLY A 79 -3.50 -22.96 9.71
N ALA A 80 -3.96 -22.02 10.55
CA ALA A 80 -3.98 -20.58 10.24
C ALA A 80 -2.80 -19.81 10.87
N SER A 81 -1.70 -20.49 11.23
CA SER A 81 -0.53 -19.79 11.78
C SER A 81 0.11 -18.88 10.72
N PRO A 82 0.73 -17.77 11.09
CA PRO A 82 1.43 -16.88 10.14
C PRO A 82 2.44 -17.61 9.26
N LEU A 83 3.16 -18.59 9.82
CA LEU A 83 4.14 -19.37 9.08
C LEU A 83 3.47 -20.31 8.05
N ASN A 84 2.31 -20.88 8.39
CA ASN A 84 1.55 -21.71 7.46
C ASN A 84 0.99 -20.88 6.29
N LEU A 85 0.51 -19.67 6.57
CA LEU A 85 0.09 -18.73 5.52
C LEU A 85 1.27 -18.35 4.61
N LEU A 86 2.45 -18.07 5.18
CA LEU A 86 3.65 -17.83 4.39
C LEU A 86 4.06 -19.01 3.50
N ALA A 87 3.88 -20.23 3.95
CA ALA A 87 4.16 -21.42 3.13
C ALA A 87 3.30 -21.44 1.85
N VAL A 88 2.11 -20.84 1.91
CA VAL A 88 1.17 -20.77 0.78
C VAL A 88 1.49 -19.59 -0.13
N VAL A 89 1.65 -18.38 0.44
CA VAL A 89 1.79 -17.14 -0.36
C VAL A 89 3.25 -16.77 -0.64
N GLY A 90 4.20 -17.37 0.06
CA GLY A 90 5.61 -16.96 0.09
C GLY A 90 6.36 -17.04 -1.24
N ARG A 91 5.84 -17.77 -2.23
CA ARG A 91 6.46 -17.81 -3.58
C ARG A 91 6.30 -16.49 -4.35
N ASN A 92 5.31 -15.68 -4.02
CA ASN A 92 5.00 -14.42 -4.70
C ASN A 92 4.94 -13.24 -3.70
N MET A 93 5.99 -13.08 -2.93
CA MET A 93 6.14 -11.94 -2.04
C MET A 93 6.46 -10.65 -2.79
N ILE A 94 6.20 -9.52 -2.17
CA ILE A 94 6.69 -8.23 -2.64
C ILE A 94 8.18 -8.11 -2.27
N GLY A 95 8.97 -7.58 -3.20
CA GLY A 95 10.41 -7.48 -3.06
C GLY A 95 11.15 -8.72 -3.61
N ARG A 96 12.38 -8.91 -3.16
CA ARG A 96 13.29 -9.94 -3.66
C ARG A 96 13.23 -11.28 -2.90
N LEU A 97 12.36 -11.35 -1.89
CA LEU A 97 12.24 -12.54 -1.04
C LEU A 97 11.21 -13.52 -1.60
N GLN A 98 11.50 -14.80 -1.41
CA GLN A 98 10.53 -15.89 -1.59
C GLN A 98 10.68 -16.87 -0.44
N LEU A 99 9.60 -17.50 -0.03
CA LEU A 99 9.57 -18.54 0.98
C LEU A 99 8.84 -19.77 0.45
N ALA A 100 9.38 -20.94 0.74
CA ALA A 100 8.74 -22.20 0.37
C ALA A 100 9.15 -23.32 1.34
N ALA A 101 8.41 -24.42 1.35
CA ALA A 101 8.82 -25.63 2.05
C ALA A 101 10.17 -26.12 1.50
N PRO A 102 11.03 -26.77 2.32
CA PRO A 102 12.31 -27.26 1.87
C PRO A 102 12.19 -28.14 0.62
N GLY A 103 12.99 -27.81 -0.41
CA GLY A 103 12.99 -28.53 -1.68
C GLY A 103 11.80 -28.28 -2.59
N ALA A 104 10.91 -27.36 -2.26
CA ALA A 104 9.78 -27.01 -3.10
C ALA A 104 10.23 -26.23 -4.34
N ASP A 105 9.55 -26.46 -5.47
CA ASP A 105 9.71 -25.67 -6.67
C ASP A 105 9.19 -24.22 -6.43
N LEU A 106 10.02 -23.24 -6.77
CA LEU A 106 9.66 -21.83 -6.68
C LEU A 106 8.87 -21.32 -7.89
N SER A 107 8.72 -22.15 -8.94
CA SER A 107 7.92 -21.78 -10.09
C SER A 107 6.49 -21.46 -9.66
N GLN A 108 5.97 -20.38 -10.20
CA GLN A 108 4.58 -20.00 -9.94
C GLN A 108 3.68 -20.69 -10.97
N PRO A 109 2.52 -21.21 -10.55
CA PRO A 109 1.55 -21.72 -11.50
C PRO A 109 1.08 -20.59 -12.42
N PRO A 110 0.72 -20.89 -13.68
CA PRO A 110 0.15 -19.89 -14.56
C PRO A 110 -1.09 -19.27 -13.92
N LEU A 111 -1.29 -17.96 -14.16
CA LEU A 111 -2.49 -17.30 -13.67
C LEU A 111 -3.74 -18.00 -14.21
N PRO A 112 -4.78 -18.20 -13.40
CA PRO A 112 -6.03 -18.85 -13.83
C PRO A 112 -6.90 -17.93 -14.71
N PHE A 113 -6.38 -16.77 -15.11
CA PHE A 113 -7.05 -15.75 -15.91
C PHE A 113 -6.03 -14.94 -16.72
N GLU A 114 -6.50 -14.32 -17.78
CA GLU A 114 -5.70 -13.35 -18.54
C GLU A 114 -5.90 -11.94 -18.00
N VAL A 115 -4.80 -11.23 -17.74
CA VAL A 115 -4.82 -9.84 -17.22
C VAL A 115 -5.62 -8.90 -18.13
N ARG A 116 -5.57 -9.11 -19.46
CA ARG A 116 -6.37 -8.34 -20.42
C ARG A 116 -7.88 -8.50 -20.24
N GLN A 117 -8.33 -9.63 -19.73
CA GLN A 117 -9.75 -9.85 -19.43
C GLN A 117 -10.20 -8.98 -18.26
N VAL A 118 -9.32 -8.76 -17.27
CA VAL A 118 -9.61 -7.84 -16.16
C VAL A 118 -9.75 -6.41 -16.67
N LEU A 119 -8.89 -5.96 -17.60
CA LEU A 119 -8.97 -4.60 -18.13
C LEU A 119 -10.22 -4.35 -18.99
N ARG A 120 -10.73 -5.36 -19.71
CA ARG A 120 -11.84 -5.23 -20.67
C ARG A 120 -13.15 -5.87 -20.22
N GLY A 121 -13.10 -6.59 -19.11
CA GLY A 121 -14.25 -7.33 -18.60
C GLY A 121 -15.17 -6.51 -17.70
N ASP A 122 -16.25 -7.14 -17.27
CA ASP A 122 -17.07 -6.68 -16.17
C ASP A 122 -16.36 -7.04 -14.85
N ASN A 123 -16.00 -6.02 -14.06
CA ASN A 123 -15.34 -6.17 -12.77
C ASN A 123 -16.28 -5.77 -11.61
N ALA A 124 -17.57 -6.06 -11.75
CA ALA A 124 -18.50 -5.97 -10.62
C ALA A 124 -17.96 -6.76 -9.42
N GLU A 125 -18.40 -6.41 -8.21
CA GLU A 125 -17.86 -6.97 -6.95
C GLU A 125 -17.88 -8.50 -6.95
N GLU A 126 -18.96 -9.10 -7.46
CA GLU A 126 -19.12 -10.57 -7.54
C GLU A 126 -18.11 -11.21 -8.50
N ALA A 127 -17.86 -10.58 -9.65
CA ALA A 127 -16.87 -11.04 -10.62
C ALA A 127 -15.46 -10.95 -10.05
N PHE A 128 -15.15 -9.87 -9.31
CA PHE A 128 -13.86 -9.72 -8.65
C PHE A 128 -13.66 -10.72 -7.50
N VAL A 129 -14.70 -10.99 -6.70
CA VAL A 129 -14.66 -12.03 -5.66
C VAL A 129 -14.35 -13.40 -6.27
N GLU A 130 -14.96 -13.72 -7.42
CA GLU A 130 -14.69 -14.98 -8.12
C GLU A 130 -13.25 -15.03 -8.66
N LEU A 131 -12.73 -13.90 -9.16
CA LEU A 131 -11.33 -13.79 -9.59
C LEU A 131 -10.37 -14.08 -8.43
N VAL A 132 -10.59 -13.46 -7.26
CA VAL A 132 -9.82 -13.70 -6.04
C VAL A 132 -9.87 -15.16 -5.61
N ARG A 133 -11.06 -15.77 -5.67
CA ARG A 133 -11.27 -17.19 -5.33
C ARG A 133 -10.46 -18.11 -6.27
N ARG A 134 -10.55 -17.88 -7.57
CA ARG A 134 -9.79 -18.65 -8.56
C ARG A 134 -8.29 -18.51 -8.38
N PHE A 135 -7.82 -17.32 -8.07
CA PHE A 135 -6.42 -17.07 -7.78
C PHE A 135 -5.95 -17.78 -6.50
N ALA A 136 -6.70 -17.67 -5.41
CA ALA A 136 -6.38 -18.33 -4.15
C ALA A 136 -6.29 -19.86 -4.30
N THR A 137 -7.17 -20.46 -5.12
CA THR A 137 -7.14 -21.90 -5.39
C THR A 137 -6.02 -22.35 -6.31
N SER A 138 -5.61 -21.52 -7.27
CA SER A 138 -4.52 -21.85 -8.19
C SER A 138 -3.16 -21.89 -7.51
N GLY A 139 -2.93 -20.99 -6.55
CA GLY A 139 -1.68 -20.92 -5.75
C GLY A 139 -1.50 -22.11 -4.80
N VAL A 140 -2.55 -22.87 -4.53
CA VAL A 140 -2.59 -23.96 -3.55
C VAL A 140 -2.69 -25.35 -4.21
N SER A 141 -2.54 -25.44 -5.52
CA SER A 141 -2.80 -26.66 -6.33
C SER A 141 -1.96 -27.91 -6.01
N GLY A 142 -1.20 -27.92 -4.91
CA GLY A 142 -0.54 -29.13 -4.38
C GLY A 142 -1.00 -29.54 -2.99
N VAL A 143 -1.80 -28.75 -2.29
CA VAL A 143 -2.10 -28.95 -0.86
C VAL A 143 -3.61 -29.06 -0.55
N VAL A 144 -4.51 -28.60 -1.42
CA VAL A 144 -5.97 -28.58 -1.11
C VAL A 144 -6.80 -29.38 -2.09
N PRO A 145 -7.66 -30.30 -1.60
CA PRO A 145 -8.68 -30.99 -2.42
C PRO A 145 -9.75 -30.01 -2.95
N LYS A 146 -10.33 -30.34 -4.10
CA LYS A 146 -11.27 -29.56 -4.91
C LYS A 146 -12.63 -29.19 -4.29
N PHE A 147 -12.73 -28.97 -2.99
CA PHE A 147 -14.01 -28.71 -2.33
C PHE A 147 -14.09 -27.25 -1.85
N LEU A 148 -14.48 -26.35 -2.75
CA LEU A 148 -14.88 -24.99 -2.39
C LEU A 148 -16.40 -24.92 -2.33
N SER A 149 -16.93 -24.60 -1.16
CA SER A 149 -18.36 -24.36 -1.00
C SER A 149 -18.78 -23.07 -1.71
N PRO A 150 -19.90 -23.07 -2.46
CA PRO A 150 -20.33 -21.92 -3.27
C PRO A 150 -20.94 -20.76 -2.48
N GLN A 151 -20.94 -20.76 -1.15
CA GLN A 151 -21.78 -19.87 -0.34
C GLN A 151 -20.98 -18.89 0.53
N VAL A 152 -20.17 -18.01 -0.05
CA VAL A 152 -19.73 -16.83 0.69
C VAL A 152 -20.30 -15.59 0.00
N LYS A 153 -21.35 -15.00 0.57
CA LYS A 153 -21.73 -13.62 0.31
C LYS A 153 -20.70 -12.75 1.02
N ALA A 154 -19.56 -12.53 0.38
CA ALA A 154 -18.51 -11.70 0.93
C ALA A 154 -18.59 -10.33 0.29
N SER A 155 -18.96 -9.31 1.07
CA SER A 155 -18.62 -7.94 0.73
C SER A 155 -17.25 -7.62 1.32
N PHE A 156 -16.40 -6.95 0.56
CA PHE A 156 -15.07 -6.52 1.02
C PHE A 156 -14.93 -5.00 0.96
N ASN A 157 -14.08 -4.42 1.81
CA ASN A 157 -13.75 -3.00 1.73
C ASN A 157 -12.68 -2.76 0.67
N LYS A 158 -11.59 -3.54 0.74
CA LYS A 158 -10.51 -3.55 -0.25
C LYS A 158 -10.11 -4.99 -0.49
N ALA A 159 -9.93 -5.38 -1.74
CA ALA A 159 -9.38 -6.67 -2.11
C ALA A 159 -8.28 -6.48 -3.16
N SER A 160 -7.18 -7.22 -2.99
CA SER A 160 -6.06 -7.20 -3.93
C SER A 160 -5.50 -8.60 -4.14
N ILE A 161 -5.01 -8.85 -5.34
CA ILE A 161 -4.30 -10.06 -5.74
C ILE A 161 -2.89 -9.66 -6.17
N SER A 162 -1.86 -10.27 -5.59
CA SER A 162 -0.48 -10.09 -6.05
C SER A 162 -0.13 -11.20 -7.04
N THR A 163 0.14 -10.81 -8.28
CA THR A 163 0.63 -11.71 -9.35
C THR A 163 2.12 -11.48 -9.58
N PRO A 164 2.81 -12.28 -10.41
CA PRO A 164 4.23 -12.04 -10.69
C PRO A 164 4.56 -10.64 -11.19
N ARG A 165 3.67 -10.02 -11.98
CA ARG A 165 3.94 -8.72 -12.62
C ARG A 165 3.03 -7.58 -12.14
N TYR A 166 1.90 -7.90 -11.52
CA TYR A 166 0.85 -6.93 -11.19
C TYR A 166 0.31 -7.15 -9.80
N ILE A 167 -0.12 -6.05 -9.18
CA ILE A 167 -1.08 -6.09 -8.07
C ILE A 167 -2.42 -5.65 -8.66
N ILE A 168 -3.44 -6.51 -8.56
CA ILE A 168 -4.78 -6.26 -9.09
C ILE A 168 -5.68 -5.91 -7.92
N LYS A 169 -6.36 -4.78 -8.01
CA LYS A 169 -7.28 -4.27 -6.98
C LYS A 169 -8.67 -4.11 -7.56
N GLY A 170 -9.70 -4.46 -6.80
CA GLY A 170 -11.10 -4.34 -7.19
C GLY A 170 -11.84 -3.30 -6.38
N SER A 171 -12.85 -2.67 -7.00
CA SER A 171 -13.82 -1.83 -6.33
C SER A 171 -14.89 -2.69 -5.63
N SER A 172 -15.59 -2.12 -4.66
CA SER A 172 -16.68 -2.78 -3.94
C SER A 172 -17.89 -1.87 -3.82
N ALA A 173 -19.04 -2.43 -3.44
CA ALA A 173 -20.24 -1.64 -3.20
C ALA A 173 -20.06 -0.59 -2.08
N ARG A 174 -19.16 -0.83 -1.13
CA ARG A 174 -18.82 0.14 -0.06
C ARG A 174 -17.84 1.21 -0.53
N LEU A 175 -16.97 0.90 -1.49
CA LEU A 175 -15.96 1.78 -2.07
C LEU A 175 -16.07 1.74 -3.60
N PRO A 176 -17.18 2.27 -4.15
CA PRO A 176 -17.40 2.25 -5.60
C PRO A 176 -16.33 3.06 -6.30
N TYR A 177 -15.86 2.57 -7.46
CA TYR A 177 -14.81 3.22 -8.26
C TYR A 177 -13.52 3.55 -7.51
N ILE A 178 -13.19 2.82 -6.41
CA ILE A 178 -11.92 3.06 -5.71
C ILE A 178 -10.72 2.79 -6.62
N ALA A 179 -10.85 1.85 -7.56
CA ALA A 179 -9.85 1.55 -8.58
C ALA A 179 -9.56 2.77 -9.48
N LEU A 180 -10.60 3.42 -9.99
CA LEU A 180 -10.48 4.62 -10.81
C LEU A 180 -9.96 5.82 -9.98
N ASN A 181 -10.44 5.99 -8.75
CA ASN A 181 -9.93 7.03 -7.83
C ASN A 181 -8.43 6.87 -7.57
N GLU A 182 -7.95 5.66 -7.31
CA GLU A 182 -6.51 5.40 -7.12
C GLU A 182 -5.74 5.69 -8.40
N HIS A 183 -6.21 5.24 -9.57
CA HIS A 183 -5.58 5.53 -10.86
C HIS A 183 -5.41 7.02 -11.11
N LEU A 184 -6.47 7.81 -10.95
CA LEU A 184 -6.45 9.26 -11.15
C LEU A 184 -5.53 9.97 -10.15
N SER A 185 -5.53 9.54 -8.89
CA SER A 185 -4.62 10.05 -7.86
C SER A 185 -3.16 9.71 -8.15
N MET A 186 -2.87 8.50 -8.63
CA MET A 186 -1.53 8.07 -9.06
C MET A 186 -1.08 8.85 -10.30
N THR A 187 -2.01 9.18 -11.22
CA THR A 187 -1.74 10.06 -12.37
C THR A 187 -1.28 11.44 -11.92
N VAL A 188 -1.91 12.04 -10.89
CA VAL A 188 -1.44 13.29 -10.30
C VAL A 188 -0.01 13.14 -9.77
N CYS A 189 0.31 12.05 -9.07
CA CYS A 189 1.65 11.82 -8.54
C CYS A 189 2.73 11.78 -9.64
N ALA A 190 2.42 11.07 -10.74
CA ALA A 190 3.32 10.94 -11.90
C ALA A 190 3.49 12.29 -12.63
N ARG A 191 2.40 13.03 -12.89
CA ARG A 191 2.43 14.37 -13.50
C ARG A 191 3.20 15.38 -12.66
N ALA A 192 3.09 15.29 -11.34
CA ALA A 192 3.91 16.10 -10.43
C ALA A 192 5.40 15.71 -10.46
N GLY A 193 5.82 14.74 -11.27
CA GLY A 193 7.20 14.35 -11.52
C GLY A 193 7.84 13.53 -10.40
N PHE A 194 7.06 12.85 -9.58
CA PHE A 194 7.58 11.89 -8.61
C PHE A 194 7.67 10.48 -9.20
N ARG A 195 8.63 9.71 -8.72
CA ARG A 195 8.67 8.27 -9.01
C ARG A 195 7.38 7.64 -8.51
N THR A 196 6.62 7.03 -9.39
CA THR A 196 5.27 6.54 -9.12
C THR A 196 5.08 5.18 -9.78
N ALA A 197 4.44 4.24 -9.11
CA ALA A 197 4.09 2.96 -9.70
C ALA A 197 3.13 3.17 -10.88
N THR A 198 3.39 2.50 -11.99
CA THR A 198 2.53 2.57 -13.18
C THR A 198 1.21 1.85 -12.91
N THR A 199 0.11 2.48 -13.31
CA THR A 199 -1.23 1.91 -13.12
C THR A 199 -2.02 1.92 -14.43
N GLU A 200 -2.87 0.90 -14.59
CA GLU A 200 -3.88 0.80 -15.64
C GLU A 200 -5.23 0.53 -14.99
N VAL A 201 -6.27 1.21 -15.43
CA VAL A 201 -7.64 1.00 -14.94
C VAL A 201 -8.45 0.29 -16.01
N SER A 202 -9.39 -0.57 -15.58
CA SER A 202 -10.31 -1.26 -16.48
C SER A 202 -11.28 -0.31 -17.17
N ASP A 203 -11.82 -0.72 -18.32
CA ASP A 203 -12.75 0.08 -19.11
C ASP A 203 -13.99 0.50 -18.30
N ASP A 204 -14.46 -0.37 -17.39
CA ASP A 204 -15.55 -0.09 -16.46
C ASP A 204 -15.16 0.76 -15.23
N GLY A 205 -13.86 0.99 -15.00
CA GLY A 205 -13.34 1.76 -13.87
C GLY A 205 -13.38 1.03 -12.53
N GLN A 206 -13.67 -0.28 -12.50
CA GLN A 206 -13.87 -1.05 -11.27
C GLN A 206 -12.67 -1.90 -10.85
N ALA A 207 -11.69 -2.11 -11.74
CA ALA A 207 -10.45 -2.81 -11.43
C ALA A 207 -9.23 -1.96 -11.79
N LEU A 208 -8.18 -2.06 -10.97
CA LEU A 208 -6.90 -1.40 -11.13
C LEU A 208 -5.79 -2.44 -11.24
N LEU A 209 -4.95 -2.31 -12.23
CA LEU A 209 -3.68 -3.00 -12.33
C LEU A 209 -2.56 -2.04 -11.91
N VAL A 210 -1.79 -2.43 -10.92
CA VAL A 210 -0.57 -1.73 -10.52
C VAL A 210 0.61 -2.57 -10.98
N HIS A 211 1.46 -2.02 -11.82
CA HIS A 211 2.68 -2.70 -12.26
C HIS A 211 3.64 -2.81 -11.07
N ARG A 212 4.13 -4.01 -10.83
CA ARG A 212 5.14 -4.24 -9.80
C ARG A 212 6.47 -3.66 -10.26
N PHE A 213 7.05 -2.78 -9.46
CA PHE A 213 8.35 -2.16 -9.70
C PHE A 213 9.51 -2.91 -9.03
N ASP A 214 9.19 -3.96 -8.28
CA ASP A 214 10.14 -4.82 -7.56
C ASP A 214 10.55 -6.07 -8.36
N VAL A 215 10.01 -6.24 -9.56
CA VAL A 215 10.27 -7.39 -10.44
C VAL A 215 10.82 -6.96 -11.80
N ASP A 216 11.47 -7.91 -12.50
CA ASP A 216 11.90 -7.71 -13.87
C ASP A 216 10.75 -7.90 -14.88
N GLU A 217 11.05 -7.74 -16.18
CA GLU A 217 10.07 -7.88 -17.27
C GLU A 217 9.44 -9.29 -17.35
N LEU A 218 10.10 -10.29 -16.79
CA LEU A 218 9.60 -11.67 -16.71
C LEU A 218 8.82 -11.94 -15.41
N GLY A 219 8.69 -10.95 -14.52
CA GLY A 219 8.02 -11.09 -13.21
C GLY A 219 8.88 -11.79 -12.16
N ARG A 220 10.19 -11.85 -12.34
CA ARG A 220 11.12 -12.41 -11.36
C ARG A 220 11.56 -11.34 -10.36
N PRO A 221 11.72 -11.70 -9.06
CA PRO A 221 12.22 -10.78 -8.04
C PRO A 221 13.52 -10.08 -8.45
N ALA A 222 13.53 -8.76 -8.51
CA ALA A 222 14.67 -7.97 -8.96
C ALA A 222 15.18 -6.99 -7.90
N VAL A 223 14.28 -6.38 -7.14
CA VAL A 223 14.58 -5.31 -6.18
C VAL A 223 14.00 -5.69 -4.83
N GLY A 224 14.78 -5.53 -3.76
CA GLY A 224 14.30 -5.65 -2.39
C GLY A 224 13.34 -4.51 -2.07
N MET A 225 12.30 -4.79 -1.29
CA MET A 225 11.35 -3.79 -0.82
C MET A 225 10.96 -4.08 0.63
N GLU A 226 11.05 -3.06 1.49
CA GLU A 226 10.56 -3.12 2.86
C GLU A 226 9.76 -1.88 3.20
N ASP A 227 8.54 -2.03 3.70
CA ASP A 227 7.73 -0.91 4.16
C ASP A 227 8.23 -0.33 5.49
N LEU A 228 7.89 0.93 5.76
CA LEU A 228 8.34 1.60 6.99
C LEU A 228 7.66 1.04 8.26
N CYS A 229 6.54 0.31 8.14
CA CYS A 229 5.96 -0.44 9.25
C CYS A 229 6.92 -1.55 9.69
N SER A 230 7.42 -2.33 8.73
CA SER A 230 8.43 -3.37 8.94
C SER A 230 9.74 -2.78 9.49
N LEU A 231 10.29 -1.77 8.82
CA LEU A 231 11.56 -1.15 9.22
C LEU A 231 11.51 -0.43 10.58
N LEU A 232 10.34 -0.03 11.04
CA LEU A 232 10.12 0.51 12.39
C LEU A 232 9.84 -0.56 13.44
N GLY A 233 9.82 -1.85 13.06
CA GLY A 233 9.51 -2.95 13.95
C GLY A 233 8.06 -2.96 14.44
N LEU A 234 7.14 -2.36 13.68
CA LEU A 234 5.71 -2.31 13.99
C LEU A 234 4.99 -3.52 13.40
N ARG A 235 3.97 -4.00 14.12
CA ARG A 235 3.05 -5.02 13.58
C ARG A 235 2.13 -4.40 12.52
N PRO A 236 1.59 -5.17 11.57
CA PRO A 236 0.62 -4.66 10.60
C PRO A 236 -0.58 -3.93 11.23
N ALA A 237 -1.07 -4.38 12.38
CA ALA A 237 -2.15 -3.72 13.12
C ALA A 237 -1.76 -2.32 13.65
N GLN A 238 -0.47 -2.04 13.82
CA GLN A 238 0.07 -0.78 14.32
C GLN A 238 0.46 0.19 13.21
N LYS A 239 0.14 -0.07 11.97
CA LYS A 239 0.54 0.71 10.79
C LYS A 239 0.18 2.21 10.85
N TYR A 240 -0.84 2.57 11.64
CA TYR A 240 -1.27 3.96 11.90
C TYR A 240 -0.65 4.58 13.15
N GLU A 241 0.13 3.83 13.94
CA GLU A 241 0.69 4.26 15.22
C GLU A 241 2.06 4.92 15.09
N THR A 242 2.36 5.50 13.93
CA THR A 242 3.64 6.18 13.69
C THR A 242 3.45 7.62 13.24
N THR A 243 4.55 8.32 13.06
CA THR A 243 4.58 9.73 12.68
C THR A 243 5.51 9.94 11.49
N TRP A 244 5.30 11.04 10.75
CA TRP A 244 6.19 11.40 9.65
C TRP A 244 7.62 11.66 10.12
N GLU A 245 7.82 12.11 11.38
CA GLU A 245 9.13 12.29 11.98
C GLU A 245 9.88 10.96 12.10
N ARG A 246 9.22 9.92 12.63
CA ARG A 246 9.81 8.58 12.76
C ARG A 246 10.11 7.95 11.40
N VAL A 247 9.19 8.10 10.44
CA VAL A 247 9.38 7.64 9.06
C VAL A 247 10.59 8.34 8.43
N THR A 248 10.68 9.68 8.53
CA THR A 248 11.80 10.45 7.97
C THR A 248 13.13 10.05 8.61
N HIS A 249 13.15 9.87 9.93
CA HIS A 249 14.36 9.44 10.65
C HIS A 249 14.80 8.06 10.15
N ARG A 250 13.88 7.11 10.05
CA ARG A 250 14.19 5.75 9.59
C ARG A 250 14.66 5.72 8.13
N VAL A 251 14.11 6.56 7.25
CA VAL A 251 14.62 6.72 5.87
C VAL A 251 16.08 7.20 5.88
N LYS A 252 16.41 8.17 6.72
CA LYS A 252 17.80 8.67 6.85
C LYS A 252 18.79 7.64 7.40
N ASP A 253 18.32 6.70 8.22
CA ASP A 253 19.18 5.64 8.76
C ASP A 253 19.69 4.69 7.66
N PHE A 254 18.89 4.48 6.60
CA PHE A 254 19.20 3.49 5.57
C PHE A 254 19.64 4.10 4.25
N VAL A 255 19.14 5.26 3.88
CA VAL A 255 19.49 5.91 2.61
C VAL A 255 20.91 6.47 2.69
N PRO A 256 21.81 6.09 1.76
CA PRO A 256 23.18 6.62 1.72
C PRO A 256 23.21 8.15 1.64
N ALA A 257 24.15 8.77 2.34
CA ALA A 257 24.25 10.22 2.47
C ALA A 257 24.24 10.95 1.11
N ALA A 258 24.91 10.38 0.10
CA ALA A 258 24.96 10.95 -1.26
C ALA A 258 23.59 11.03 -1.96
N ARG A 259 22.62 10.21 -1.53
CA ARG A 259 21.27 10.14 -2.11
C ARG A 259 20.20 10.82 -1.26
N GLN A 260 20.51 11.16 -0.02
CA GLN A 260 19.51 11.63 0.94
C GLN A 260 18.73 12.86 0.44
N ALA A 261 19.34 13.79 -0.26
CA ALA A 261 18.65 14.98 -0.74
C ALA A 261 17.53 14.63 -1.72
N GLU A 262 17.81 13.75 -2.70
CA GLU A 262 16.83 13.27 -3.69
C GLU A 262 15.73 12.44 -3.02
N GLU A 263 16.12 11.51 -2.16
CA GLU A 263 15.19 10.57 -1.55
C GLU A 263 14.27 11.22 -0.50
N LEU A 264 14.78 12.22 0.21
CA LEU A 264 13.95 13.02 1.12
C LEU A 264 13.01 13.97 0.36
N GLU A 265 13.37 14.40 -0.86
CA GLU A 265 12.44 15.12 -1.74
C GLU A 265 11.31 14.22 -2.23
N GLN A 266 11.60 12.98 -2.62
CA GLN A 266 10.60 11.97 -2.96
C GLN A 266 9.65 11.72 -1.79
N LEU A 267 10.17 11.58 -0.58
CA LEU A 267 9.38 11.42 0.64
C LEU A 267 8.53 12.67 0.95
N ALA A 268 9.09 13.87 0.75
CA ALA A 268 8.35 15.13 0.89
C ALA A 268 7.18 15.21 -0.11
N GLY A 269 7.39 14.74 -1.34
CA GLY A 269 6.33 14.62 -2.35
C GLY A 269 5.20 13.73 -1.88
N THR A 270 5.52 12.55 -1.36
CA THR A 270 4.52 11.61 -0.80
C THR A 270 3.71 12.27 0.32
N LEU A 271 4.38 12.96 1.24
CA LEU A 271 3.73 13.72 2.32
C LEU A 271 2.79 14.80 1.78
N LEU A 272 3.26 15.66 0.88
CA LEU A 272 2.47 16.76 0.31
C LEU A 272 1.26 16.24 -0.48
N LEU A 273 1.45 15.20 -1.30
CA LEU A 273 0.37 14.55 -2.06
C LEU A 273 -0.68 13.91 -1.13
N THR A 274 -0.27 13.33 0.00
CA THR A 274 -1.19 12.82 1.02
C THR A 274 -2.19 13.89 1.46
N TYR A 275 -1.71 15.11 1.70
CA TYR A 275 -2.56 16.25 2.08
C TYR A 275 -3.34 16.82 0.89
N ALA A 276 -2.69 16.95 -0.27
CA ALA A 276 -3.31 17.51 -1.46
C ALA A 276 -4.50 16.67 -1.96
N LEU A 277 -4.36 15.35 -1.91
CA LEU A 277 -5.37 14.42 -2.42
C LEU A 277 -6.33 13.89 -1.34
N GLY A 278 -6.08 14.18 -0.06
CA GLY A 278 -6.92 13.70 1.05
C GLY A 278 -6.80 12.21 1.29
N ASN A 279 -5.57 11.67 1.27
CA ASN A 279 -5.34 10.26 1.55
C ASN A 279 -5.24 9.98 3.06
N ALA A 280 -6.38 9.75 3.73
CA ALA A 280 -6.43 9.36 5.15
C ALA A 280 -5.86 7.96 5.42
N ASP A 281 -5.64 7.16 4.38
CA ASP A 281 -5.10 5.80 4.47
C ASP A 281 -3.58 5.74 4.25
N CYS A 282 -2.91 6.88 4.11
CA CYS A 282 -1.45 6.91 4.02
C CYS A 282 -0.83 6.61 5.40
N HIS A 283 -0.47 5.37 5.60
CA HIS A 283 0.16 4.83 6.80
C HIS A 283 1.56 4.28 6.51
N SER A 284 2.28 3.78 7.53
CA SER A 284 3.67 3.34 7.39
C SER A 284 3.89 2.17 6.41
N LYS A 285 2.84 1.42 6.05
CA LYS A 285 2.94 0.39 4.99
C LYS A 285 2.84 0.98 3.58
N ASN A 286 2.41 2.23 3.42
CA ASN A 286 2.30 2.90 2.12
C ASN A 286 3.55 3.74 1.79
N VAL A 287 4.58 3.65 2.61
CA VAL A 287 5.92 4.21 2.37
C VAL A 287 6.92 3.08 2.53
N ALA A 288 7.79 2.88 1.56
CA ALA A 288 8.75 1.79 1.58
C ALA A 288 10.14 2.26 1.12
N LEU A 289 11.15 1.43 1.39
CA LEU A 289 12.48 1.52 0.79
C LEU A 289 12.66 0.39 -0.21
N THR A 290 13.35 0.69 -1.30
CA THR A 290 13.80 -0.28 -2.31
C THR A 290 15.32 -0.32 -2.35
N TYR A 291 15.87 -1.48 -2.69
CA TYR A 291 17.32 -1.69 -2.70
C TYR A 291 17.72 -2.94 -3.49
N THR A 292 18.92 -2.96 -4.04
CA THR A 292 19.61 -4.18 -4.44
C THR A 292 20.71 -4.55 -3.43
N GLY A 293 21.26 -3.55 -2.75
CA GLY A 293 22.23 -3.66 -1.67
C GLY A 293 22.10 -2.51 -0.66
N TYR A 294 23.06 -2.37 0.24
CA TYR A 294 23.05 -1.28 1.23
C TYR A 294 23.41 0.09 0.61
N GLU A 295 24.14 0.08 -0.52
CA GLU A 295 24.69 1.29 -1.14
C GLU A 295 23.70 2.01 -2.06
N ASP A 296 22.59 1.36 -2.40
CA ASP A 296 21.61 1.90 -3.36
C ASP A 296 20.19 2.07 -2.78
N VAL A 297 20.08 1.99 -1.46
CA VAL A 297 18.79 2.15 -0.77
C VAL A 297 18.14 3.48 -1.17
N ALA A 298 16.88 3.41 -1.59
CA ALA A 298 16.08 4.53 -2.08
C ALA A 298 14.66 4.47 -1.52
N VAL A 299 13.97 5.60 -1.49
CA VAL A 299 12.52 5.63 -1.26
C VAL A 299 11.81 5.01 -2.46
N ALA A 300 10.91 4.08 -2.21
CA ALA A 300 10.13 3.42 -3.26
C ALA A 300 9.34 4.43 -4.12
N PRO A 301 9.02 4.09 -5.38
CA PRO A 301 7.99 4.81 -6.10
C PRO A 301 6.72 4.96 -5.27
N ILE A 302 5.98 6.07 -5.42
CA ILE A 302 4.68 6.25 -4.76
C ILE A 302 3.72 5.17 -5.24
N TYR A 303 3.00 4.56 -4.31
CA TYR A 303 1.96 3.56 -4.56
C TYR A 303 0.80 3.76 -3.57
N ASP A 304 -0.35 3.19 -3.86
CA ASP A 304 -1.55 3.22 -2.97
C ASP A 304 -2.00 4.65 -2.60
N MET A 305 -1.83 5.60 -3.53
CA MET A 305 -2.26 6.98 -3.36
C MET A 305 -3.67 7.15 -3.92
N LEU A 306 -4.61 7.61 -3.06
CA LEU A 306 -6.01 7.82 -3.44
C LEU A 306 -6.69 8.85 -2.55
N SER A 307 -7.82 9.39 -3.01
CA SER A 307 -8.66 10.31 -2.24
C SER A 307 -9.67 9.53 -1.41
N ILE A 308 -9.24 8.96 -0.27
CA ILE A 308 -10.11 8.08 0.52
C ILE A 308 -11.17 8.84 1.34
N ILE A 309 -10.93 10.10 1.70
CA ILE A 309 -11.88 10.92 2.48
C ILE A 309 -13.18 11.26 1.74
N VAL A 310 -13.29 10.89 0.47
CA VAL A 310 -14.50 11.10 -0.36
C VAL A 310 -15.55 10.01 -0.14
N TYR A 311 -15.23 8.98 0.60
CA TYR A 311 -16.16 7.90 0.94
C TYR A 311 -16.76 8.11 2.34
N ASP A 312 -18.04 7.80 2.50
CA ASP A 312 -18.80 8.01 3.73
C ASP A 312 -18.10 7.48 4.98
N ASP A 313 -17.57 6.26 4.91
CA ASP A 313 -16.90 5.59 6.02
C ASP A 313 -15.59 6.29 6.44
N TYR A 314 -14.98 7.08 5.56
CA TYR A 314 -13.67 7.70 5.75
C TYR A 314 -13.71 9.24 5.83
N ALA A 315 -14.87 9.84 5.61
CA ALA A 315 -15.04 11.30 5.49
C ALA A 315 -14.57 12.09 6.72
N LEU A 316 -14.61 11.48 7.90
CA LEU A 316 -14.16 12.09 9.17
C LEU A 316 -12.78 11.62 9.62
N ASN A 317 -12.13 10.76 8.84
CA ASN A 317 -10.84 10.24 9.25
C ASN A 317 -9.77 11.33 9.18
N PRO A 318 -8.90 11.43 10.19
CA PRO A 318 -7.72 12.28 10.13
C PRO A 318 -6.67 11.66 9.19
N PRO A 319 -5.58 12.40 8.86
CA PRO A 319 -4.43 11.83 8.19
C PRO A 319 -3.94 10.55 8.88
N GLY A 320 -3.55 9.53 8.10
CA GLY A 320 -3.13 8.22 8.61
C GLY A 320 -1.98 8.31 9.61
N MET A 321 -0.97 9.14 9.33
CA MET A 321 0.15 9.42 10.23
C MET A 321 0.08 10.83 10.79
N SER A 322 0.56 11.03 12.01
CA SER A 322 0.65 12.36 12.62
C SER A 322 1.85 13.14 12.08
N LEU A 323 1.70 14.48 12.07
CA LEU A 323 2.74 15.45 11.77
C LEU A 323 2.81 16.48 12.91
N ALA A 324 3.98 16.76 13.44
CA ALA A 324 4.18 17.68 14.57
C ALA A 324 3.22 17.36 15.75
N GLY A 325 3.06 16.08 16.07
CA GLY A 325 2.20 15.57 17.14
C GLY A 325 0.70 15.70 16.89
N ARG A 326 0.27 16.02 15.67
CA ARG A 326 -1.16 16.22 15.33
C ARG A 326 -1.56 15.45 14.08
N LYS A 327 -2.83 15.05 14.02
CA LYS A 327 -3.49 14.50 12.83
C LYS A 327 -4.56 15.49 12.39
N THR A 328 -4.21 16.48 11.57
CA THR A 328 -5.12 17.52 11.06
C THR A 328 -4.92 17.74 9.57
N TRP A 329 -6.03 17.97 8.85
CA TRP A 329 -6.03 18.26 7.41
C TRP A 329 -5.64 19.72 7.08
N THR A 330 -5.42 20.57 8.07
CA THR A 330 -5.00 21.97 7.88
C THR A 330 -3.64 22.22 8.51
N PRO A 331 -2.56 21.61 8.01
CA PRO A 331 -1.23 21.69 8.61
C PRO A 331 -0.57 23.05 8.42
N ARG A 332 -0.99 23.83 7.38
CA ARG A 332 -0.45 25.18 7.08
C ARG A 332 1.09 25.19 7.10
N ALA A 333 1.67 26.18 7.78
CA ALA A 333 3.13 26.30 7.90
C ALA A 333 3.84 25.10 8.55
N SER A 334 3.10 24.17 9.18
CA SER A 334 3.73 22.97 9.79
C SER A 334 4.31 22.04 8.74
N LEU A 335 3.70 21.92 7.55
CA LEU A 335 4.28 21.12 6.44
C LEU A 335 5.61 21.71 5.97
N GLN A 336 5.63 23.01 5.69
CA GLN A 336 6.85 23.70 5.26
C GLN A 336 7.95 23.58 6.33
N ARG A 337 7.61 23.88 7.58
CA ARG A 337 8.58 23.76 8.68
C ARG A 337 9.14 22.35 8.79
N PHE A 338 8.27 21.35 8.72
CA PHE A 338 8.69 19.96 8.82
C PHE A 338 9.62 19.55 7.67
N THR A 339 9.28 19.85 6.42
CA THR A 339 10.14 19.52 5.28
C THR A 339 11.48 20.27 5.34
N GLN A 340 11.51 21.50 5.84
CA GLN A 340 12.74 22.26 6.03
C GLN A 340 13.61 21.67 7.15
N THR A 341 13.04 21.36 8.29
CA THR A 341 13.82 20.94 9.47
C THR A 341 14.14 19.45 9.48
N ALA A 342 13.18 18.61 9.15
CA ALA A 342 13.36 17.15 9.20
C ALA A 342 13.92 16.58 7.89
N MET A 343 13.57 17.15 6.74
CA MET A 343 14.00 16.66 5.42
C MET A 343 15.07 17.54 4.75
N ALA A 344 15.52 18.61 5.44
CA ALA A 344 16.51 19.57 4.95
C ALA A 344 16.14 20.21 3.58
N LEU A 345 14.84 20.32 3.27
CA LEU A 345 14.37 20.85 2.00
C LEU A 345 14.32 22.38 2.05
N PRO A 346 15.03 23.11 1.16
CA PRO A 346 14.97 24.58 1.13
C PRO A 346 13.54 25.10 0.92
N ALA A 347 13.21 26.27 1.52
CA ALA A 347 11.88 26.89 1.40
C ALA A 347 11.44 27.06 -0.07
N ALA A 348 12.37 27.50 -0.94
CA ALA A 348 12.09 27.65 -2.37
C ALA A 348 11.74 26.31 -3.01
N ARG A 349 12.44 25.23 -2.65
CA ARG A 349 12.18 23.89 -3.18
C ARG A 349 10.85 23.35 -2.70
N HIS A 350 10.52 23.52 -1.41
CA HIS A 350 9.20 23.18 -0.88
C HIS A 350 8.08 23.88 -1.67
N ARG A 351 8.22 25.19 -1.95
CA ARG A 351 7.26 25.94 -2.74
C ARG A 351 7.12 25.36 -4.16
N GLN A 352 8.23 25.09 -4.84
CA GLN A 352 8.22 24.47 -6.17
C GLN A 352 7.50 23.11 -6.18
N LEU A 353 7.67 22.28 -5.13
CA LEU A 353 6.94 21.01 -5.03
C LEU A 353 5.44 21.25 -4.87
N VAL A 354 5.04 22.20 -4.05
CA VAL A 354 3.61 22.56 -3.90
C VAL A 354 3.04 23.04 -5.22
N GLU A 355 3.73 23.93 -5.95
CA GLU A 355 3.31 24.43 -7.26
C GLU A 355 3.14 23.30 -8.27
N ARG A 356 4.13 22.40 -8.40
CA ARG A 356 4.08 21.23 -9.30
C ARG A 356 2.91 20.31 -8.97
N ILE A 357 2.64 20.06 -7.69
CA ILE A 357 1.51 19.22 -7.26
C ILE A 357 0.19 19.89 -7.65
N CYS A 358 0.06 21.20 -7.42
CA CYS A 358 -1.14 21.93 -7.79
C CYS A 358 -1.36 21.96 -9.31
N GLU A 359 -0.31 22.17 -10.12
CA GLU A 359 -0.35 22.08 -11.57
C GLU A 359 -0.80 20.70 -12.03
N ALA A 360 -0.22 19.63 -11.49
CA ALA A 360 -0.60 18.25 -11.82
C ALA A 360 -2.07 17.94 -11.49
N ILE A 361 -2.62 18.49 -10.41
CA ILE A 361 -4.04 18.38 -10.08
C ILE A 361 -4.89 19.09 -11.12
N VAL A 362 -4.52 20.32 -11.50
CA VAL A 362 -5.23 21.08 -12.54
C VAL A 362 -5.21 20.35 -13.88
N GLU A 363 -4.06 19.82 -14.28
CA GLU A 363 -3.88 19.06 -15.52
C GLU A 363 -4.68 17.74 -15.52
N THR A 364 -4.90 17.12 -14.35
CA THR A 364 -5.66 15.87 -14.25
C THR A 364 -7.19 16.12 -14.12
N THR A 365 -7.60 17.31 -13.74
CA THR A 365 -9.02 17.66 -13.58
C THR A 365 -9.88 17.37 -14.82
N PRO A 366 -9.48 17.72 -16.07
CA PRO A 366 -10.25 17.39 -17.26
C PRO A 366 -10.47 15.88 -17.47
N GLU A 367 -9.50 15.05 -17.09
CA GLU A 367 -9.60 13.59 -17.18
C GLU A 367 -10.64 13.03 -16.18
N VAL A 368 -10.65 13.55 -14.94
CA VAL A 368 -11.70 13.21 -13.96
C VAL A 368 -13.09 13.56 -14.48
N ILE A 369 -13.24 14.74 -15.11
CA ILE A 369 -14.50 15.20 -15.71
C ILE A 369 -14.91 14.27 -16.86
N ALA A 370 -13.99 13.93 -17.77
CA ALA A 370 -14.26 13.04 -18.89
C ALA A 370 -14.72 11.64 -18.43
N HIS A 371 -14.08 11.07 -17.40
CA HIS A 371 -14.55 9.82 -16.80
C HIS A 371 -15.95 9.94 -16.15
N ALA A 372 -16.28 11.11 -15.58
CA ALA A 372 -17.59 11.35 -15.00
C ALA A 372 -18.70 11.51 -16.05
N GLU A 373 -18.35 11.95 -17.26
CA GLU A 373 -19.26 12.01 -18.41
C GLU A 373 -19.49 10.63 -19.02
N ASP A 374 -18.40 9.84 -19.18
CA ASP A 374 -18.45 8.49 -19.72
C ASP A 374 -19.11 7.48 -18.75
N LYS A 375 -18.94 7.68 -17.44
CA LYS A 375 -19.40 6.78 -16.38
C LYS A 375 -20.38 7.50 -15.42
N PRO A 376 -21.71 7.53 -15.71
CA PRO A 376 -22.67 8.26 -14.87
C PRO A 376 -22.63 7.86 -13.39
N GLY A 377 -22.34 6.59 -13.08
CA GLY A 377 -22.18 6.11 -11.70
C GLY A 377 -20.97 6.70 -10.96
N PHE A 378 -19.96 7.18 -11.69
CA PHE A 378 -18.78 7.84 -11.12
C PHE A 378 -18.99 9.34 -10.85
N ARG A 379 -19.98 9.98 -11.48
CA ARG A 379 -20.13 11.44 -11.52
C ARG A 379 -20.14 12.09 -10.12
N GLU A 380 -20.89 11.54 -9.19
CA GLU A 380 -20.97 12.11 -7.84
C GLU A 380 -19.66 11.94 -7.07
N LEU A 381 -19.00 10.79 -7.21
CA LEU A 381 -17.68 10.57 -6.62
C LEU A 381 -16.62 11.50 -7.23
N ALA A 382 -16.67 11.75 -8.55
CA ALA A 382 -15.78 12.70 -9.22
C ALA A 382 -15.92 14.11 -8.64
N LYS A 383 -17.15 14.58 -8.37
CA LYS A 383 -17.37 15.86 -7.67
C LYS A 383 -16.68 15.87 -6.30
N GLN A 384 -16.88 14.81 -5.50
CA GLN A 384 -16.25 14.68 -4.19
C GLN A 384 -14.72 14.73 -4.29
N ILE A 385 -14.14 14.01 -5.26
CA ILE A 385 -12.69 13.97 -5.52
C ILE A 385 -12.19 15.38 -5.84
N LEU A 386 -12.77 16.06 -6.81
CA LEU A 386 -12.30 17.38 -7.25
C LEU A 386 -12.44 18.43 -6.14
N HIS A 387 -13.53 18.39 -5.36
CA HIS A 387 -13.67 19.25 -4.18
C HIS A 387 -12.67 18.92 -3.07
N ALA A 388 -12.33 17.64 -2.86
CA ALA A 388 -11.30 17.24 -1.92
C ALA A 388 -9.92 17.75 -2.38
N TRP A 389 -9.57 17.59 -3.66
CA TRP A 389 -8.34 18.11 -4.24
C TRP A 389 -8.23 19.63 -4.14
N ASN A 390 -9.32 20.35 -4.43
CA ASN A 390 -9.34 21.80 -4.28
C ASN A 390 -9.05 22.24 -2.84
N ARG A 391 -9.72 21.62 -1.85
CA ARG A 391 -9.44 21.88 -0.42
C ARG A 391 -8.02 21.49 -0.05
N GLY A 392 -7.53 20.37 -0.57
CA GLY A 392 -6.19 19.88 -0.32
C GLY A 392 -5.13 20.84 -0.82
N MET A 393 -5.22 21.34 -2.06
CA MET A 393 -4.32 22.36 -2.60
C MET A 393 -4.29 23.61 -1.70
N GLN A 394 -5.47 24.10 -1.27
CA GLN A 394 -5.54 25.26 -0.37
C GLN A 394 -4.88 24.98 1.00
N SER A 395 -4.87 23.73 1.46
CA SER A 395 -4.23 23.34 2.73
C SER A 395 -2.71 23.34 2.68
N LEU A 396 -2.12 23.25 1.48
CA LEU A 396 -0.66 23.28 1.28
C LEU A 396 -0.07 24.69 1.41
N LYS A 397 -0.88 25.75 1.38
CA LYS A 397 -0.40 27.14 1.55
C LYS A 397 0.23 27.31 2.94
N ALA A 398 1.52 27.57 2.98
CA ALA A 398 2.19 27.91 4.24
C ALA A 398 1.87 29.37 4.65
N ASP A 399 1.83 30.28 3.68
CA ASP A 399 1.56 31.71 3.86
C ASP A 399 0.94 32.33 2.59
N LYS A 400 0.80 33.66 2.57
CA LYS A 400 0.22 34.42 1.45
C LYS A 400 1.08 34.45 0.18
N SER A 401 2.35 34.06 0.25
CA SER A 401 3.26 34.06 -0.92
C SER A 401 3.03 32.88 -1.87
N TYR A 402 2.21 31.89 -1.46
CA TYR A 402 1.87 30.74 -2.29
C TYR A 402 0.72 31.08 -3.24
N THR A 403 0.97 30.97 -4.54
CA THR A 403 -0.08 31.01 -5.57
C THR A 403 -0.56 29.59 -5.81
N VAL A 404 -1.77 29.29 -5.33
CA VAL A 404 -2.40 27.98 -5.49
C VAL A 404 -3.67 28.18 -6.31
N PRO A 405 -3.84 27.41 -7.40
CA PRO A 405 -5.05 27.45 -8.24
C PRO A 405 -6.32 27.16 -7.44
N ASP A 406 -7.45 27.60 -7.96
CA ASP A 406 -8.79 27.27 -7.47
C ASP A 406 -9.58 26.61 -8.59
N LEU A 407 -10.15 25.45 -8.33
CA LEU A 407 -10.91 24.68 -9.32
C LEU A 407 -12.37 25.14 -9.45
N GLN A 408 -12.85 26.09 -8.64
CA GLN A 408 -14.28 26.45 -8.59
C GLN A 408 -14.85 26.83 -9.96
N ALA A 409 -14.13 27.61 -10.75
CA ALA A 409 -14.59 28.00 -12.09
C ALA A 409 -14.72 26.80 -13.03
N SER A 410 -13.74 25.90 -13.01
CA SER A 410 -13.75 24.67 -13.82
C SER A 410 -14.86 23.71 -13.37
N LEU A 411 -15.08 23.60 -12.05
CA LEU A 411 -16.16 22.78 -11.49
C LEU A 411 -17.54 23.31 -11.87
N ALA A 412 -17.76 24.61 -11.78
CA ALA A 412 -19.01 25.25 -12.20
C ALA A 412 -19.28 25.05 -13.69
N ALA A 413 -18.27 25.25 -14.56
CA ALA A 413 -18.39 25.05 -16.00
C ALA A 413 -18.75 23.59 -16.36
N ALA A 414 -18.30 22.60 -15.58
CA ALA A 414 -18.61 21.18 -15.75
C ALA A 414 -19.91 20.74 -15.04
N GLY A 415 -20.60 21.64 -14.34
CA GLY A 415 -21.79 21.30 -13.51
C GLY A 415 -21.44 20.37 -12.35
N MET A 416 -20.26 20.57 -11.75
CA MET A 416 -19.72 19.79 -10.64
C MET A 416 -19.51 20.61 -9.37
N ASP A 417 -20.08 21.78 -9.28
CA ASP A 417 -19.91 22.77 -8.21
C ASP A 417 -20.57 22.40 -6.88
N HIS A 418 -21.54 21.49 -6.89
CA HIS A 418 -22.29 21.09 -5.69
C HIS A 418 -22.24 19.58 -5.47
N PRO A 419 -21.23 19.04 -4.72
CA PRO A 419 -21.23 17.63 -4.35
C PRO A 419 -22.31 17.33 -3.30
N ALA A 420 -22.87 16.14 -3.32
CA ALA A 420 -23.77 15.67 -2.27
C ALA A 420 -23.04 15.64 -0.91
N ALA A 421 -23.76 15.90 0.17
CA ALA A 421 -23.21 15.77 1.52
C ALA A 421 -22.87 14.28 1.81
N LEU A 422 -21.66 14.02 2.27
CA LEU A 422 -21.26 12.69 2.69
C LEU A 422 -22.08 12.25 3.92
N LYS A 423 -22.57 11.02 3.92
CA LYS A 423 -23.27 10.41 5.04
C LYS A 423 -22.24 10.00 6.10
N THR A 424 -21.84 10.95 6.94
CA THR A 424 -20.91 10.62 8.02
C THR A 424 -21.52 9.59 8.95
N PRO A 425 -20.82 8.51 9.28
CA PRO A 425 -21.30 7.52 10.21
C PRO A 425 -21.61 8.22 11.56
N LYS A 426 -22.79 7.98 12.11
CA LYS A 426 -23.11 8.45 13.48
C LYS A 426 -22.00 7.91 14.38
N ARG A 427 -21.25 8.81 15.04
CA ARG A 427 -20.25 8.40 16.04
C ARG A 427 -20.94 7.44 17.00
N GLN A 428 -20.72 6.14 16.83
CA GLN A 428 -20.96 5.21 17.93
C GLN A 428 -20.06 5.70 19.05
N ARG A 429 -20.66 6.13 20.14
CA ARG A 429 -19.93 6.31 21.40
C ARG A 429 -19.40 4.92 21.75
N VAL A 430 -18.16 4.65 21.38
CA VAL A 430 -17.44 3.49 21.88
C VAL A 430 -17.40 3.67 23.38
N GLY A 431 -18.21 2.91 24.10
CA GLY A 431 -18.22 2.91 25.54
C GLY A 431 -16.81 2.54 26.02
N ARG A 432 -16.39 3.04 27.17
CA ARG A 432 -15.08 2.70 27.77
C ARG A 432 -14.87 1.18 27.93
N SER A 433 -15.95 0.39 27.93
CA SER A 433 -15.97 -1.07 27.96
C SER A 433 -15.50 -1.73 26.64
N ASP A 434 -15.66 -1.07 25.49
CA ASP A 434 -15.33 -1.65 24.20
C ASP A 434 -13.84 -1.47 23.83
N LEU A 435 -13.11 -0.65 24.61
CA LEU A 435 -11.66 -0.46 24.53
C LEU A 435 -10.87 -1.50 25.36
N LEU A 436 -11.56 -2.23 26.24
CA LEU A 436 -11.00 -3.34 26.99
C LEU A 436 -11.58 -4.61 26.38
N GLY A 437 -10.83 -5.25 25.50
CA GLY A 437 -11.17 -6.59 25.02
C GLY A 437 -11.49 -7.53 26.18
N PRO A 438 -12.22 -8.63 25.93
CA PRO A 438 -12.63 -9.53 26.99
C PRO A 438 -11.41 -9.94 27.80
N ARG A 439 -11.45 -9.70 29.13
CA ARG A 439 -10.43 -10.21 30.05
C ARG A 439 -10.41 -11.72 29.92
N GLY A 440 -9.42 -12.20 29.15
CA GLY A 440 -9.13 -13.63 29.12
C GLY A 440 -8.80 -14.06 30.56
N THR A 441 -9.66 -14.86 31.13
CA THR A 441 -9.31 -15.71 32.25
C THR A 441 -8.32 -16.75 31.73
N PHE A 442 -7.12 -16.74 32.32
CA PHE A 442 -6.00 -17.70 32.38
C PHE A 442 -6.04 -18.91 31.46
#